data_fb691f056a41309b9d14b0b386a84a1a
#
_entry.id   fb691f056a41309b9d14b0b386a84a1a
#
_cell.length_a   1.000
_cell.length_b   1.000
_cell.length_c   1.000
_cell.angle_alpha   90.00
_cell.angle_beta   90.00
_cell.angle_gamma   90.00
#
_symmetry.space_group_name_H-M   'P 1'
#
loop_
_entity.id
_entity.type
_entity.pdbx_description
1 polymer ?
#
loop_
_entity_poly.entity_id
_entity_poly.type
_entity_poly.pdbx_seq_one_letter_code
_entity_poly.pdbx_strand_id
1 'polypeptide(L)'
;MNVVDIIKQLIHAFLIFLIQVLIFRTTALFGVASCFIYLGFIIQLPFAFPTMTNLFITFFYTLAVDIFFDTPGIHTCAALFIIFIRPNVIRLLTPQGGYESLENVSVFTMGIEWHAIYALILVFIHTFIVFSIESIGSFSLGTNLLKIVSTTILTVFTILLYQFLFLYKRSSR
;
A
#
# COMPACT_ATOMS: atom_id res chain seq x y z
N MET A 1 -2.06 -9.35 20.73
CA MET A 1 -0.79 -9.03 20.03
C MET A 1 0.29 -8.84 21.08
N ASN A 2 1.38 -9.60 21.02
CA ASN A 2 2.45 -9.48 22.01
C ASN A 2 3.31 -8.23 21.73
N VAL A 3 3.96 -7.68 22.78
CA VAL A 3 4.86 -6.51 22.65
C VAL A 3 5.93 -6.72 21.58
N VAL A 4 6.45 -7.94 21.47
CA VAL A 4 7.44 -8.33 20.44
C VAL A 4 6.89 -8.19 19.03
N ASP A 5 5.60 -8.49 18.79
CA ASP A 5 4.97 -8.36 17.48
C ASP A 5 4.74 -6.90 17.11
N ILE A 6 4.42 -6.06 18.10
CA ILE A 6 4.31 -4.60 17.88
C ILE A 6 5.67 -4.01 17.48
N ILE A 7 6.73 -4.36 18.22
CA ILE A 7 8.09 -3.89 17.91
C ILE A 7 8.51 -4.32 16.49
N LYS A 8 8.24 -5.58 16.11
CA LYS A 8 8.53 -6.07 14.75
C LYS A 8 7.78 -5.29 13.67
N GLN A 9 6.51 -4.98 13.91
CA GLN A 9 5.71 -4.17 12.97
C GLN A 9 6.23 -2.74 12.86
N LEU A 10 6.65 -2.12 13.97
CA LEU A 10 7.24 -0.78 13.95
C LEU A 10 8.56 -0.74 13.19
N ILE A 11 9.45 -1.72 13.43
CA ILE A 11 10.71 -1.84 12.69
C ILE A 11 10.43 -2.04 11.20
N HIS A 12 9.47 -2.88 10.84
CA HIS A 12 9.05 -3.14 9.48
C HIS A 12 8.51 -1.87 8.80
N ALA A 13 7.60 -1.15 9.47
CA ALA A 13 7.08 0.13 8.98
C ALA A 13 8.20 1.14 8.74
N PHE A 14 9.14 1.24 9.68
CA PHE A 14 10.27 2.16 9.59
C PHE A 14 11.23 1.81 8.44
N LEU A 15 11.53 0.52 8.24
CA LEU A 15 12.38 0.07 7.12
C LEU A 15 11.72 0.37 5.76
N ILE A 16 10.44 0.08 5.60
CA ILE A 16 9.71 0.41 4.36
C ILE A 16 9.69 1.92 4.13
N PHE A 17 9.49 2.71 5.18
CA PHE A 17 9.54 4.16 5.12
C PHE A 17 10.91 4.67 4.63
N LEU A 18 12.00 4.14 5.20
CA LEU A 18 13.36 4.49 4.76
C LEU A 18 13.60 4.12 3.29
N ILE A 19 13.20 2.93 2.87
CA ILE A 19 13.30 2.50 1.46
C ILE A 19 12.51 3.46 0.56
N GLN A 20 11.28 3.83 0.95
CA GLN A 20 10.47 4.76 0.20
C GLN A 20 11.15 6.12 0.03
N VAL A 21 11.64 6.70 1.12
CA VAL A 21 12.21 8.05 1.12
C VAL A 21 13.60 8.10 0.48
N LEU A 22 14.46 7.11 0.76
CA LEU A 22 15.86 7.13 0.30
C LEU A 22 16.02 6.63 -1.14
N ILE A 23 15.21 5.66 -1.56
CA ILE A 23 15.35 5.01 -2.86
C ILE A 23 14.30 5.51 -3.84
N PHE A 24 13.01 5.47 -3.45
CA PHE A 24 11.90 5.70 -4.38
C PHE A 24 11.41 7.15 -4.45
N ARG A 25 11.94 8.06 -3.63
CA ARG A 25 11.55 9.48 -3.71
C ARG A 25 11.92 10.12 -5.05
N THR A 26 13.14 9.85 -5.52
CA THR A 26 13.70 10.48 -6.72
C THR A 26 13.71 9.57 -7.94
N THR A 27 13.38 8.29 -7.77
CA THR A 27 13.46 7.28 -8.82
C THR A 27 12.14 7.18 -9.55
N ALA A 28 12.00 7.92 -10.64
CA ALA A 28 10.96 7.64 -11.63
C ALA A 28 11.60 6.79 -12.74
N LEU A 29 11.19 5.52 -12.85
CA LEU A 29 11.66 4.65 -13.92
C LEU A 29 11.18 5.21 -15.26
N PHE A 30 12.13 5.43 -16.18
CA PHE A 30 11.88 6.04 -17.49
C PHE A 30 11.20 7.42 -17.44
N GLY A 31 11.30 8.13 -16.30
CA GLY A 31 10.63 9.42 -16.09
C GLY A 31 9.11 9.37 -15.95
N VAL A 32 8.52 8.17 -15.88
CA VAL A 32 7.06 7.97 -15.90
C VAL A 32 6.56 7.16 -14.71
N ALA A 33 7.19 6.04 -14.38
CA ALA A 33 6.72 5.13 -13.33
C ALA A 33 7.38 5.44 -11.99
N SER A 34 6.59 5.84 -11.00
CA SER A 34 7.00 5.94 -9.60
C SER A 34 6.71 4.62 -8.87
N CYS A 35 7.32 4.41 -7.69
CA CYS A 35 7.05 3.24 -6.88
C CYS A 35 6.64 3.68 -5.46
N PHE A 36 5.46 3.25 -5.03
CA PHE A 36 4.89 3.56 -3.72
C PHE A 36 4.91 2.32 -2.81
N ILE A 37 6.14 1.82 -2.49
CA ILE A 37 6.30 0.61 -1.67
C ILE A 37 5.69 0.75 -0.27
N TYR A 38 5.57 1.97 0.26
CA TYR A 38 4.93 2.23 1.56
C TYR A 38 3.48 1.73 1.64
N LEU A 39 2.79 1.63 0.49
CA LEU A 39 1.45 1.04 0.44
C LEU A 39 1.46 -0.42 0.86
N GLY A 40 2.56 -1.14 0.64
CA GLY A 40 2.71 -2.52 1.09
C GLY A 40 2.55 -2.68 2.60
N PHE A 41 3.01 -1.71 3.40
CA PHE A 41 2.75 -1.69 4.84
C PHE A 41 1.28 -1.37 5.16
N ILE A 42 0.73 -0.36 4.52
CA ILE A 42 -0.63 0.14 4.80
C ILE A 42 -1.70 -0.91 4.47
N ILE A 43 -1.62 -1.55 3.31
CA ILE A 43 -2.61 -2.56 2.89
C ILE A 43 -2.53 -3.85 3.71
N GLN A 44 -1.44 -4.07 4.45
CA GLN A 44 -1.23 -5.22 5.32
C GLN A 44 -1.56 -4.96 6.79
N LEU A 45 -2.00 -3.75 7.16
CA LEU A 45 -2.40 -3.45 8.54
C LEU A 45 -3.40 -4.50 9.06
N PRO A 46 -3.27 -4.95 10.32
CA PRO A 46 -4.12 -6.01 10.87
C PRO A 46 -5.61 -5.66 10.81
N PHE A 47 -6.44 -6.63 10.46
CA PHE A 47 -7.90 -6.51 10.54
C PHE A 47 -8.44 -6.52 11.95
N ALA A 48 -7.69 -7.10 12.89
CA ALA A 48 -8.03 -7.09 14.31
C ALA A 48 -8.18 -5.67 14.89
N PHE A 49 -7.58 -4.66 14.22
CA PHE A 49 -7.73 -3.28 14.64
C PHE A 49 -9.02 -2.66 14.10
N PRO A 50 -9.72 -1.86 14.92
CA PRO A 50 -10.83 -1.04 14.43
C PRO A 50 -10.40 -0.17 13.25
N THR A 51 -11.30 0.07 12.30
CA THR A 51 -11.02 0.91 11.11
C THR A 51 -10.45 2.27 11.50
N MET A 52 -10.94 2.87 12.59
CA MET A 52 -10.42 4.15 13.10
C MET A 52 -8.94 4.06 13.49
N THR A 53 -8.51 2.99 14.15
CA THR A 53 -7.09 2.79 14.50
C THR A 53 -6.23 2.69 13.24
N ASN A 54 -6.68 1.93 12.23
CA ASN A 54 -5.97 1.81 10.97
C ASN A 54 -5.88 3.16 10.23
N LEU A 55 -6.95 3.98 10.28
CA LEU A 55 -6.94 5.33 9.72
C LEU A 55 -5.94 6.25 10.44
N PHE A 56 -5.89 6.21 11.77
CA PHE A 56 -4.90 7.00 12.53
C PHE A 56 -3.47 6.59 12.22
N ILE A 57 -3.17 5.28 12.21
CA ILE A 57 -1.83 4.79 11.84
C ILE A 57 -1.46 5.24 10.43
N THR A 58 -2.38 5.07 9.47
CA THR A 58 -2.17 5.48 8.08
C THR A 58 -1.94 6.99 7.97
N PHE A 59 -2.74 7.80 8.65
CA PHE A 59 -2.62 9.26 8.63
C PHE A 59 -1.21 9.72 9.02
N PHE A 60 -0.72 9.33 10.19
CA PHE A 60 0.60 9.77 10.64
C PHE A 60 1.73 9.21 9.80
N TYR A 61 1.61 7.96 9.35
CA TYR A 61 2.61 7.32 8.53
C TYR A 61 2.74 7.99 7.15
N THR A 62 1.61 8.24 6.48
CA THR A 62 1.61 8.87 5.15
C THR A 62 1.84 10.37 5.18
N LEU A 63 1.46 11.04 6.27
CA LEU A 63 1.83 12.44 6.49
C LEU A 63 3.36 12.61 6.57
N ALA A 64 4.04 11.65 7.22
CA ALA A 64 5.51 11.64 7.20
C ALA A 64 6.04 11.43 5.77
N VAL A 65 5.44 10.56 4.95
CA VAL A 65 5.81 10.41 3.53
C VAL A 65 5.61 11.72 2.77
N ASP A 66 4.47 12.38 2.92
CA ASP A 66 4.16 13.65 2.26
C ASP A 66 5.19 14.75 2.57
N ILE A 67 5.65 14.84 3.82
CA ILE A 67 6.69 15.80 4.22
C ILE A 67 7.98 15.60 3.41
N PHE A 68 8.38 14.35 3.18
CA PHE A 68 9.59 14.04 2.42
C PHE A 68 9.40 14.15 0.90
N PHE A 69 8.17 14.02 0.42
CA PHE A 69 7.84 14.14 -1.01
C PHE A 69 7.50 15.57 -1.46
N ASP A 70 7.43 16.51 -0.53
CA ASP A 70 6.96 17.88 -0.76
C ASP A 70 5.54 17.92 -1.37
N THR A 71 4.69 16.95 -0.99
CA THR A 71 3.31 16.79 -1.46
C THR A 71 2.34 16.98 -0.29
N PRO A 72 1.91 18.20 0.04
CA PRO A 72 1.17 18.46 1.28
C PRO A 72 -0.17 17.75 1.32
N GLY A 73 -0.18 16.51 1.85
CA GLY A 73 -1.39 15.73 2.11
C GLY A 73 -1.95 14.94 0.93
N ILE A 74 -1.33 14.94 -0.26
CA ILE A 74 -1.83 14.23 -1.44
C ILE A 74 -1.81 12.72 -1.22
N HIS A 75 -0.66 12.18 -0.82
CA HIS A 75 -0.52 10.75 -0.50
C HIS A 75 -1.34 10.35 0.72
N THR A 76 -1.41 11.24 1.72
CA THR A 76 -2.22 11.01 2.93
C THR A 76 -3.70 10.89 2.58
N CYS A 77 -4.25 11.80 1.78
CA CYS A 77 -5.64 11.75 1.35
C CYS A 77 -5.95 10.44 0.60
N ALA A 78 -5.11 10.09 -0.38
CA ALA A 78 -5.27 8.87 -1.16
C ALA A 78 -5.17 7.61 -0.28
N ALA A 79 -4.21 7.56 0.66
CA ALA A 79 -4.03 6.44 1.56
C ALA A 79 -5.18 6.26 2.55
N LEU A 80 -5.72 7.35 3.11
CA LEU A 80 -6.89 7.30 3.98
C LEU A 80 -8.11 6.78 3.22
N PHE A 81 -8.29 7.21 1.97
CA PHE A 81 -9.38 6.74 1.15
C PHE A 81 -9.31 5.22 0.91
N ILE A 82 -8.14 4.68 0.54
CA ILE A 82 -8.00 3.24 0.32
C ILE A 82 -8.21 2.43 1.61
N ILE A 83 -7.78 2.92 2.77
CA ILE A 83 -8.04 2.24 4.05
C ILE A 83 -9.52 2.27 4.42
N PHE A 84 -10.21 3.36 4.12
CA PHE A 84 -11.64 3.47 4.34
C PHE A 84 -12.43 2.46 3.49
N ILE A 85 -12.09 2.29 2.20
CA ILE A 85 -12.79 1.35 1.31
C ILE A 85 -12.30 -0.10 1.45
N ARG A 86 -11.17 -0.33 2.10
CA ARG A 86 -10.51 -1.63 2.24
C ARG A 86 -11.45 -2.76 2.70
N PRO A 87 -12.32 -2.58 3.72
CA PRO A 87 -13.25 -3.63 4.14
C PRO A 87 -14.23 -4.04 3.02
N ASN A 88 -14.62 -3.09 2.17
CA ASN A 88 -15.53 -3.35 1.05
C ASN A 88 -14.83 -4.16 -0.05
N VAL A 89 -13.56 -3.81 -0.37
CA VAL A 89 -12.76 -4.55 -1.33
C VAL A 89 -12.56 -5.99 -0.89
N ILE A 90 -12.31 -6.22 0.40
CA ILE A 90 -12.16 -7.59 0.94
C ILE A 90 -13.45 -8.35 0.86
N ARG A 91 -14.59 -7.73 1.20
CA ARG A 91 -15.91 -8.38 1.03
C ARG A 91 -16.17 -8.78 -0.43
N LEU A 92 -15.74 -7.95 -1.38
CA LEU A 92 -15.88 -8.26 -2.81
C LEU A 92 -15.04 -9.46 -3.23
N LEU A 93 -13.87 -9.64 -2.62
CA LEU A 93 -12.93 -10.73 -2.93
C LEU A 93 -13.16 -11.98 -2.06
N THR A 94 -14.14 -11.96 -1.15
CA THR A 94 -14.42 -13.09 -0.25
C THR A 94 -14.94 -14.29 -1.06
N PRO A 95 -14.29 -15.48 -0.97
CA PRO A 95 -14.77 -16.69 -1.63
C PRO A 95 -16.08 -17.20 -1.01
N GLN A 96 -16.80 -18.03 -1.77
CA GLN A 96 -18.00 -18.72 -1.26
C GLN A 96 -17.57 -19.67 -0.12
N GLY A 97 -17.98 -19.38 1.11
CA GLY A 97 -17.57 -20.11 2.32
C GLY A 97 -16.93 -19.25 3.39
N GLY A 98 -16.60 -18.00 3.08
CA GLY A 98 -15.98 -17.06 4.03
C GLY A 98 -14.48 -17.31 4.25
N TYR A 99 -13.91 -16.59 5.21
CA TYR A 99 -12.53 -16.77 5.67
C TYR A 99 -12.52 -17.45 7.02
N GLU A 100 -11.67 -18.47 7.22
CA GLU A 100 -11.51 -19.15 8.52
C GLU A 100 -10.94 -18.20 9.59
N SER A 101 -10.06 -17.28 9.22
CA SER A 101 -9.59 -16.20 10.10
C SER A 101 -9.05 -15.02 9.27
N LEU A 102 -9.50 -13.79 9.59
CA LEU A 102 -9.04 -12.54 8.95
C LEU A 102 -8.02 -11.79 9.82
N GLU A 103 -7.13 -12.49 10.53
CA GLU A 103 -6.18 -11.80 11.40
C GLU A 103 -5.14 -11.00 10.62
N ASN A 104 -4.63 -11.54 9.53
CA ASN A 104 -3.59 -10.90 8.73
C ASN A 104 -3.81 -11.11 7.22
N VAL A 105 -3.74 -10.04 6.45
CA VAL A 105 -3.81 -10.09 4.99
C VAL A 105 -2.40 -10.12 4.41
N SER A 106 -1.93 -11.29 4.04
CA SER A 106 -0.63 -11.49 3.39
C SER A 106 -0.74 -12.49 2.25
N VAL A 107 0.29 -12.53 1.38
CA VAL A 107 0.39 -13.53 0.31
C VAL A 107 0.31 -14.96 0.87
N PHE A 108 0.84 -15.18 2.07
CA PHE A 108 0.92 -16.53 2.68
C PHE A 108 -0.36 -16.97 3.33
N THR A 109 -1.24 -16.06 3.75
CA THR A 109 -2.52 -16.38 4.37
C THR A 109 -3.65 -16.49 3.35
N MET A 110 -3.61 -15.66 2.30
CA MET A 110 -4.69 -15.51 1.32
C MET A 110 -4.36 -16.11 -0.06
N GLY A 111 -3.10 -16.48 -0.28
CA GLY A 111 -2.62 -16.87 -1.61
C GLY A 111 -2.19 -15.70 -2.48
N ILE A 112 -1.29 -16.00 -3.44
CA ILE A 112 -0.67 -14.97 -4.28
C ILE A 112 -1.68 -14.30 -5.21
N GLU A 113 -2.59 -15.05 -5.80
CA GLU A 113 -3.59 -14.54 -6.75
C GLU A 113 -4.53 -13.56 -6.07
N TRP A 114 -5.09 -13.96 -4.94
CA TRP A 114 -5.97 -13.11 -4.14
C TRP A 114 -5.27 -11.82 -3.72
N HIS A 115 -4.06 -11.96 -3.17
CA HIS A 115 -3.32 -10.80 -2.68
C HIS A 115 -2.90 -9.85 -3.81
N ALA A 116 -2.55 -10.39 -5.00
CA ALA A 116 -2.22 -9.59 -6.17
C ALA A 116 -3.42 -8.78 -6.65
N ILE A 117 -4.62 -9.38 -6.74
CA ILE A 117 -5.85 -8.68 -7.13
C ILE A 117 -6.21 -7.60 -6.09
N TYR A 118 -6.14 -7.95 -4.81
CA TYR A 118 -6.38 -7.02 -3.70
C TYR A 118 -5.43 -5.83 -3.73
N ALA A 119 -4.12 -6.07 -3.85
CA ALA A 119 -3.12 -5.02 -3.97
C ALA A 119 -3.32 -4.18 -5.23
N LEU A 120 -3.62 -4.82 -6.38
CA LEU A 120 -3.88 -4.13 -7.65
C LEU A 120 -5.03 -3.13 -7.53
N ILE A 121 -6.15 -3.53 -6.95
CA ILE A 121 -7.32 -2.65 -6.77
C ILE A 121 -6.96 -1.45 -5.88
N LEU A 122 -6.37 -1.68 -4.71
CA LEU A 122 -6.08 -0.61 -3.75
C LEU A 122 -4.97 0.33 -4.26
N VAL A 123 -3.91 -0.22 -4.84
CA VAL A 123 -2.81 0.58 -5.41
C VAL A 123 -3.30 1.38 -6.61
N PHE A 124 -4.12 0.79 -7.49
CA PHE A 124 -4.68 1.51 -8.63
C PHE A 124 -5.53 2.71 -8.18
N ILE A 125 -6.42 2.52 -7.20
CA ILE A 125 -7.24 3.62 -6.67
C ILE A 125 -6.35 4.69 -6.05
N HIS A 126 -5.35 4.31 -5.28
CA HIS A 126 -4.40 5.25 -4.69
C HIS A 126 -3.66 6.07 -5.75
N THR A 127 -3.04 5.41 -6.74
CA THR A 127 -2.28 6.08 -7.81
C THR A 127 -3.18 6.96 -8.67
N PHE A 128 -4.40 6.51 -8.90
CA PHE A 128 -5.41 7.32 -9.62
C PHE A 128 -5.71 8.63 -8.88
N ILE A 129 -5.93 8.58 -7.56
CA ILE A 129 -6.19 9.78 -6.75
C ILE A 129 -4.96 10.71 -6.76
N VAL A 130 -3.76 10.17 -6.49
CA VAL A 130 -2.52 10.96 -6.45
C VAL A 130 -2.30 11.69 -7.76
N PHE A 131 -2.25 10.98 -8.89
CA PHE A 131 -1.97 11.63 -10.18
C PHE A 131 -3.13 12.49 -10.69
N SER A 132 -4.37 12.23 -10.28
CA SER A 132 -5.50 13.13 -10.58
C SER A 132 -5.35 14.47 -9.86
N ILE A 133 -4.93 14.47 -8.60
CA ILE A 133 -4.70 15.70 -7.82
C ILE A 133 -3.47 16.44 -8.34
N GLU A 134 -2.35 15.75 -8.59
CA GLU A 134 -1.12 16.36 -9.11
C GLU A 134 -1.30 17.00 -10.49
N SER A 135 -2.21 16.47 -11.30
CA SER A 135 -2.46 16.98 -12.65
C SER A 135 -3.42 18.17 -12.71
N ILE A 136 -3.93 18.65 -11.59
CA ILE A 136 -4.79 19.84 -11.56
C ILE A 136 -4.01 21.05 -12.08
N GLY A 137 -4.44 21.58 -13.23
CA GLY A 137 -3.81 22.74 -13.91
C GLY A 137 -2.92 22.40 -15.10
N SER A 138 -2.50 21.13 -15.30
CA SER A 138 -1.66 20.69 -16.44
C SER A 138 -2.10 19.32 -16.97
N PHE A 139 -3.39 19.10 -17.14
CA PHE A 139 -3.96 17.80 -17.43
C PHE A 139 -3.68 17.35 -18.88
N SER A 140 -2.87 16.31 -19.04
CA SER A 140 -2.73 15.54 -20.28
C SER A 140 -3.22 14.12 -20.05
N LEU A 141 -4.35 13.75 -20.63
CA LEU A 141 -4.98 12.43 -20.44
C LEU A 141 -4.03 11.26 -20.70
N GLY A 142 -3.29 11.32 -21.81
CA GLY A 142 -2.42 10.22 -22.22
C GLY A 142 -1.25 10.00 -21.26
N THR A 143 -0.57 11.08 -20.87
CA THR A 143 0.58 10.99 -19.96
C THR A 143 0.16 10.58 -18.54
N ASN A 144 -1.00 11.04 -18.06
CA ASN A 144 -1.50 10.67 -16.74
C ASN A 144 -1.93 9.20 -16.67
N LEU A 145 -2.64 8.70 -17.67
CA LEU A 145 -3.00 7.27 -17.75
C LEU A 145 -1.76 6.39 -17.76
N LEU A 146 -0.74 6.77 -18.54
CA LEU A 146 0.51 6.03 -18.58
C LEU A 146 1.20 6.01 -17.21
N LYS A 147 1.26 7.16 -16.50
CA LYS A 147 1.81 7.24 -15.13
C LYS A 147 1.03 6.35 -14.16
N ILE A 148 -0.29 6.43 -14.17
CA ILE A 148 -1.16 5.63 -13.28
C ILE A 148 -0.92 4.13 -13.49
N VAL A 149 -0.99 3.66 -14.74
CA VAL A 149 -0.85 2.23 -15.05
C VAL A 149 0.56 1.72 -14.73
N SER A 150 1.60 2.43 -15.19
CA SER A 150 2.99 2.02 -14.98
C SER A 150 3.38 2.05 -13.50
N THR A 151 2.96 3.07 -12.74
CA THR A 151 3.18 3.16 -11.29
C THR A 151 2.44 2.06 -10.54
N THR A 152 1.20 1.75 -10.93
CA THR A 152 0.42 0.68 -10.32
C THR A 152 1.11 -0.68 -10.51
N ILE A 153 1.50 -1.01 -11.73
CA ILE A 153 2.17 -2.28 -12.03
C ILE A 153 3.49 -2.40 -11.27
N LEU A 154 4.32 -1.35 -11.30
CA LEU A 154 5.61 -1.34 -10.62
C LEU A 154 5.43 -1.47 -9.10
N THR A 155 4.48 -0.74 -8.53
CA THR A 155 4.23 -0.78 -7.08
C THR A 155 3.71 -2.15 -6.64
N VAL A 156 2.74 -2.73 -7.35
CA VAL A 156 2.22 -4.07 -7.03
C VAL A 156 3.32 -5.13 -7.16
N PHE A 157 4.10 -5.09 -8.24
CA PHE A 157 5.24 -5.99 -8.40
C PHE A 157 6.23 -5.88 -7.25
N THR A 158 6.58 -4.67 -6.85
CA THR A 158 7.52 -4.42 -5.73
C THR A 158 6.95 -4.89 -4.39
N ILE A 159 5.66 -4.68 -4.14
CA ILE A 159 4.98 -5.18 -2.94
C ILE A 159 5.00 -6.71 -2.88
N LEU A 160 4.68 -7.38 -3.98
CA LEU A 160 4.70 -8.84 -4.04
C LEU A 160 6.12 -9.39 -3.86
N LEU A 161 7.10 -8.80 -4.54
CA LEU A 161 8.51 -9.17 -4.40
C LEU A 161 9.00 -8.99 -2.95
N TYR A 162 8.68 -7.86 -2.34
CA TYR A 162 8.99 -7.57 -0.95
C TYR A 162 8.40 -8.62 0.00
N GLN A 163 7.12 -8.96 -0.16
CA GLN A 163 6.46 -9.97 0.66
C GLN A 163 7.12 -11.35 0.50
N PHE A 164 7.46 -11.71 -0.72
CA PHE A 164 8.10 -12.99 -1.01
C PHE A 164 9.48 -13.09 -0.37
N LEU A 165 10.29 -12.03 -0.43
CA LEU A 165 11.64 -12.02 0.12
C LEU A 165 11.69 -11.94 1.65
N PHE A 166 10.84 -11.14 2.26
CA PHE A 166 10.95 -10.80 3.68
C PHE A 166 9.95 -11.52 4.59
N LEU A 167 8.80 -11.94 4.07
CA LEU A 167 7.75 -12.57 4.86
C LEU A 167 7.69 -14.11 4.68
N TYR A 168 8.32 -14.66 3.65
CA TYR A 168 8.37 -16.10 3.38
C TYR A 168 8.87 -16.92 4.59
N LYS A 169 9.87 -16.42 5.28
CA LYS A 169 10.52 -17.11 6.42
C LYS A 169 9.65 -17.19 7.69
N ARG A 170 8.52 -16.51 7.74
CA ARG A 170 7.64 -16.41 8.93
C ARG A 170 6.55 -17.52 8.99
N SER A 171 6.27 -18.17 7.87
CA SER A 171 5.21 -19.20 7.77
C SER A 171 5.68 -20.63 8.11
N SER A 172 6.97 -20.85 8.30
CA SER A 172 7.55 -22.20 8.54
C SER A 172 7.90 -22.49 10.01
N ARG A 173 7.26 -21.79 10.96
CA ARG A 173 7.42 -22.08 12.40
C ARG A 173 6.07 -22.14 13.10
#